data_bee2da346bf756f4cc0177c5568a4fa2
#
_entry.id   bee2da346bf756f4cc0177c5568a4fa2
#
_cell.length_a   1.000
_cell.length_b   1.000
_cell.length_c   1.000
_cell.angle_alpha   90.00
_cell.angle_beta   90.00
_cell.angle_gamma   90.00
#
_symmetry.space_group_name_H-M   'P 1'
#
loop_
_entity.id
_entity.type
_entity.pdbx_description
1 polymer ?
#
loop_
_entity_poly.entity_id
_entity_poly.type
_entity_poly.pdbx_seq_one_letter_code
_entity_poly.pdbx_strand_id
1 'polypeptide(L)'
;MQTSITPSTNPIPGQYWQWRGHNVYYVQTGAAQAQRPPLLLVHGFGASTDHWRKNITELSADFQVFAIDLLGFGRSAKPNLQYSGDLWCDQLHDFISEIIGQKTILAGNSLGGYACLCVASQRPDSAAGVVLLNSAGPFSQPENQIQPSINPLQKLLGKTVTWFFKQRLAQSLLFQYTRQKWVIRRTLEKVYLDKTAITDQLVAEIQRPAFDKGALDVFVSVFSSPQGPKVDILLKQLTSPLLLLWGEADPWMKARERSQKFHEYYPQLTEYFLTASHCPHDEIPEQVNSHLRDWVISLS
;
A
#
# COMPACT_ATOMS: atom_id res chain seq x y z
N MET A 1 22.40 25.07 16.39
CA MET A 1 22.17 25.45 14.99
C MET A 1 21.40 24.28 14.35
N GLN A 2 20.10 24.42 14.21
CA GLN A 2 19.28 23.45 13.47
C GLN A 2 19.48 23.72 11.98
N THR A 3 20.16 22.84 11.29
CA THR A 3 20.22 22.85 9.83
C THR A 3 18.87 22.34 9.32
N SER A 4 18.02 23.27 8.88
CA SER A 4 16.80 22.94 8.11
C SER A 4 17.26 22.36 6.76
N ILE A 5 17.18 21.04 6.63
CA ILE A 5 17.34 20.37 5.34
C ILE A 5 16.09 20.69 4.53
N THR A 6 16.21 21.60 3.58
CA THR A 6 15.17 21.84 2.57
C THR A 6 15.04 20.57 1.73
N PRO A 7 13.86 19.94 1.61
CA PRO A 7 13.73 18.74 0.80
C PRO A 7 14.09 19.06 -0.65
N SER A 8 14.97 18.26 -1.24
CA SER A 8 15.30 18.34 -2.66
C SER A 8 14.02 18.20 -3.50
N THR A 9 13.74 19.19 -4.34
CA THR A 9 12.56 19.23 -5.23
C THR A 9 12.74 18.37 -6.48
N ASN A 10 13.87 17.70 -6.65
CA ASN A 10 14.10 16.80 -7.78
C ASN A 10 13.55 15.40 -7.46
N PRO A 11 12.73 14.82 -8.35
CA PRO A 11 12.28 13.45 -8.17
C PRO A 11 13.49 12.51 -8.14
N ILE A 12 13.47 11.54 -7.23
CA ILE A 12 14.50 10.50 -7.16
C ILE A 12 14.44 9.72 -8.48
N PRO A 13 15.54 9.62 -9.25
CA PRO A 13 15.54 8.95 -10.54
C PRO A 13 15.26 7.46 -10.35
N GLY A 14 14.36 6.93 -11.15
CA GLY A 14 14.00 5.51 -11.11
C GLY A 14 14.34 4.80 -12.41
N GLN A 15 14.08 3.52 -12.41
CA GLN A 15 14.39 2.57 -13.48
C GLN A 15 13.15 1.75 -13.84
N TYR A 16 13.22 1.01 -14.94
CA TYR A 16 12.17 0.08 -15.34
C TYR A 16 12.72 -1.34 -15.34
N TRP A 17 11.92 -2.25 -14.76
CA TRP A 17 12.11 -3.68 -14.82
C TRP A 17 11.05 -4.30 -15.74
N GLN A 18 11.44 -5.28 -16.55
CA GLN A 18 10.53 -6.02 -17.40
C GLN A 18 9.96 -7.22 -16.63
N TRP A 19 8.71 -7.13 -16.22
CA TRP A 19 8.04 -8.22 -15.54
C TRP A 19 6.90 -8.78 -16.38
N ARG A 20 6.99 -10.03 -16.78
CA ARG A 20 5.99 -10.73 -17.61
C ARG A 20 5.58 -9.92 -18.85
N GLY A 21 6.54 -9.23 -19.48
CA GLY A 21 6.33 -8.40 -20.66
C GLY A 21 5.78 -7.00 -20.37
N HIS A 22 5.71 -6.58 -19.11
CA HIS A 22 5.22 -5.26 -18.69
C HIS A 22 6.33 -4.44 -18.05
N ASN A 23 6.39 -3.16 -18.36
CA ASN A 23 7.28 -2.21 -17.70
C ASN A 23 6.80 -1.95 -16.28
N VAL A 24 7.63 -2.22 -15.30
CA VAL A 24 7.43 -1.92 -13.89
C VAL A 24 8.47 -0.90 -13.44
N TYR A 25 8.00 0.24 -12.93
CA TYR A 25 8.87 1.32 -12.46
C TYR A 25 9.27 1.07 -11.02
N TYR A 26 10.54 1.34 -10.70
CA TYR A 26 11.06 1.31 -9.34
C TYR A 26 12.16 2.34 -9.13
N VAL A 27 12.42 2.65 -7.87
CA VAL A 27 13.51 3.49 -7.39
C VAL A 27 14.44 2.64 -6.54
N GLN A 28 15.75 2.85 -6.68
CA GLN A 28 16.78 2.25 -5.83
C GLN A 28 17.74 3.33 -5.37
N THR A 29 18.04 3.34 -4.07
CA THR A 29 18.99 4.27 -3.47
C THR A 29 19.62 3.68 -2.21
N GLY A 30 20.67 4.33 -1.68
CA GLY A 30 21.44 3.80 -0.55
C GLY A 30 22.37 2.66 -0.94
N ALA A 31 23.37 2.41 -0.13
CA ALA A 31 24.32 1.32 -0.33
C ALA A 31 23.87 0.03 0.35
N ALA A 32 24.18 -1.11 -0.27
CA ALA A 32 24.01 -2.41 0.37
C ALA A 32 24.86 -2.50 1.63
N GLN A 33 24.29 -3.00 2.72
CA GLN A 33 24.99 -3.19 3.99
C GLN A 33 25.00 -4.67 4.36
N ALA A 34 26.17 -5.19 4.69
CA ALA A 34 26.37 -6.63 4.93
C ALA A 34 25.52 -7.20 6.10
N GLN A 35 25.13 -6.36 7.06
CA GLN A 35 24.43 -6.78 8.26
C GLN A 35 22.96 -6.29 8.32
N ARG A 36 22.47 -5.61 7.28
CA ARG A 36 21.11 -5.09 7.25
C ARG A 36 20.39 -5.53 5.98
N PRO A 37 19.20 -6.12 6.11
CA PRO A 37 18.41 -6.44 4.93
C PRO A 37 18.00 -5.15 4.20
N PRO A 38 17.87 -5.18 2.88
CA PRO A 38 17.30 -4.07 2.12
C PRO A 38 15.84 -3.82 2.51
N LEU A 39 15.38 -2.60 2.23
CA LEU A 39 13.99 -2.20 2.41
C LEU A 39 13.29 -2.16 1.06
N LEU A 40 12.06 -2.70 0.97
CA LEU A 40 11.17 -2.52 -0.16
C LEU A 40 9.91 -1.78 0.30
N LEU A 41 9.74 -0.55 -0.19
CA LEU A 41 8.62 0.32 0.13
C LEU A 41 7.52 0.17 -0.92
N VAL A 42 6.30 -0.13 -0.48
CA VAL A 42 5.17 -0.45 -1.36
C VAL A 42 3.99 0.48 -1.06
N HIS A 43 3.60 1.25 -2.07
CA HIS A 43 2.55 2.28 -1.95
C HIS A 43 1.13 1.71 -1.91
N GLY A 44 0.17 2.52 -1.49
CA GLY A 44 -1.26 2.21 -1.46
C GLY A 44 -1.98 2.41 -2.80
N PHE A 45 -3.29 2.18 -2.81
CA PHE A 45 -4.14 2.38 -3.98
C PHE A 45 -4.06 3.81 -4.51
N GLY A 46 -3.86 3.95 -5.82
CA GLY A 46 -3.82 5.24 -6.51
C GLY A 46 -2.57 6.09 -6.27
N ALA A 47 -1.63 5.60 -5.45
CA ALA A 47 -0.35 6.25 -5.20
C ALA A 47 0.78 5.71 -6.12
N SER A 48 2.01 6.05 -5.81
CA SER A 48 3.23 5.63 -6.49
C SER A 48 4.43 5.70 -5.54
N THR A 49 5.62 5.38 -6.02
CA THR A 49 6.89 5.56 -5.29
C THR A 49 7.08 7.00 -4.77
N ASP A 50 6.49 8.00 -5.45
CA ASP A 50 6.57 9.40 -5.02
C ASP A 50 5.95 9.63 -3.63
N HIS A 51 5.01 8.77 -3.21
CA HIS A 51 4.39 8.85 -1.89
C HIS A 51 5.37 8.49 -0.75
N TRP A 52 6.44 7.76 -1.09
CA TRP A 52 7.51 7.38 -0.17
C TRP A 52 8.75 8.29 -0.24
N ARG A 53 8.72 9.39 -1.00
CA ARG A 53 9.87 10.26 -1.28
C ARG A 53 10.64 10.72 -0.04
N LYS A 54 9.92 11.07 1.05
CA LYS A 54 10.53 11.51 2.32
C LYS A 54 11.25 10.35 3.03
N ASN A 55 10.62 9.18 3.04
CA ASN A 55 11.17 7.96 3.65
C ASN A 55 12.37 7.43 2.86
N ILE A 56 12.28 7.40 1.52
CA ILE A 56 13.38 6.97 0.64
C ILE A 56 14.62 7.83 0.92
N THR A 57 14.46 9.15 0.95
CA THR A 57 15.58 10.08 1.16
C THR A 57 16.26 9.87 2.51
N GLU A 58 15.49 9.73 3.58
CA GLU A 58 16.05 9.60 4.92
C GLU A 58 16.61 8.19 5.18
N LEU A 59 15.86 7.15 4.83
CA LEU A 59 16.24 5.76 5.11
C LEU A 59 17.42 5.29 4.26
N SER A 60 17.69 5.93 3.12
CA SER A 60 18.84 5.60 2.27
C SER A 60 20.20 5.87 2.92
N ALA A 61 20.24 6.63 4.00
CA ALA A 61 21.46 6.80 4.80
C ALA A 61 21.85 5.52 5.58
N ASP A 62 20.87 4.70 5.93
CA ASP A 62 21.06 3.53 6.79
C ASP A 62 20.83 2.19 6.08
N PHE A 63 20.12 2.19 4.96
CA PHE A 63 19.68 0.98 4.26
C PHE A 63 19.83 1.13 2.75
N GLN A 64 19.96 -0.01 2.07
CA GLN A 64 19.62 -0.07 0.65
C GLN A 64 18.10 -0.07 0.52
N VAL A 65 17.55 0.98 -0.09
CA VAL A 65 16.12 1.22 -0.20
C VAL A 65 15.66 1.03 -1.63
N PHE A 66 14.64 0.22 -1.79
CA PHE A 66 13.87 0.08 -3.02
C PHE A 66 12.46 0.60 -2.78
N ALA A 67 11.87 1.20 -3.79
CA ALA A 67 10.44 1.51 -3.84
C ALA A 67 9.91 1.12 -5.22
N ILE A 68 8.72 0.52 -5.28
CA ILE A 68 8.18 -0.02 -6.52
C ILE A 68 6.78 0.57 -6.79
N ASP A 69 6.52 0.93 -8.04
CA ASP A 69 5.17 1.19 -8.51
C ASP A 69 4.50 -0.16 -8.84
N LEU A 70 3.50 -0.54 -8.06
CA LEU A 70 2.74 -1.77 -8.32
C LEU A 70 2.15 -1.74 -9.74
N LEU A 71 2.12 -2.90 -10.41
CA LEU A 71 1.47 -3.02 -11.71
C LEU A 71 0.04 -2.47 -11.63
N GLY A 72 -0.34 -1.64 -12.57
CA GLY A 72 -1.60 -0.90 -12.56
C GLY A 72 -1.51 0.52 -12.01
N PHE A 73 -0.43 0.88 -11.31
CA PHE A 73 -0.29 2.18 -10.63
C PHE A 73 0.96 2.94 -11.06
N GLY A 74 1.06 4.17 -10.59
CA GLY A 74 2.21 5.03 -10.79
C GLY A 74 2.65 5.13 -12.25
N ARG A 75 3.93 4.89 -12.50
CA ARG A 75 4.58 4.86 -13.82
C ARG A 75 4.64 3.45 -14.41
N SER A 76 4.20 2.43 -13.64
CA SER A 76 4.12 1.05 -14.11
C SER A 76 3.00 0.87 -15.15
N ALA A 77 3.16 -0.14 -16.00
CA ALA A 77 2.17 -0.51 -17.00
C ALA A 77 0.80 -0.82 -16.38
N LYS A 78 -0.26 -0.60 -17.17
CA LYS A 78 -1.66 -0.77 -16.75
C LYS A 78 -2.38 -1.74 -17.70
N PRO A 79 -1.90 -3.01 -17.80
CA PRO A 79 -2.54 -4.01 -18.65
C PRO A 79 -3.94 -4.36 -18.14
N ASN A 80 -4.78 -4.84 -19.06
CA ASN A 80 -6.11 -5.33 -18.69
C ASN A 80 -5.98 -6.74 -18.08
N LEU A 81 -5.82 -6.79 -16.75
CA LEU A 81 -5.65 -7.99 -15.94
C LEU A 81 -6.63 -8.00 -14.76
N GLN A 82 -6.73 -9.15 -14.09
CA GLN A 82 -7.38 -9.24 -12.80
C GLN A 82 -6.41 -8.80 -11.71
N TYR A 83 -6.66 -7.63 -11.12
CA TYR A 83 -5.83 -7.08 -10.06
C TYR A 83 -6.25 -7.63 -8.70
N SER A 84 -5.34 -8.33 -8.03
CA SER A 84 -5.58 -9.02 -6.75
C SER A 84 -4.31 -9.06 -5.91
N GLY A 85 -4.45 -9.46 -4.64
CA GLY A 85 -3.33 -9.72 -3.75
C GLY A 85 -2.34 -10.74 -4.32
N ASP A 86 -2.84 -11.77 -5.03
CA ASP A 86 -1.99 -12.79 -5.64
C ASP A 86 -1.14 -12.24 -6.79
N LEU A 87 -1.71 -11.36 -7.63
CA LEU A 87 -0.96 -10.70 -8.71
C LEU A 87 0.21 -9.86 -8.14
N TRP A 88 -0.05 -9.06 -7.12
CA TRP A 88 1.00 -8.23 -6.51
C TRP A 88 1.95 -9.06 -5.64
N CYS A 89 1.49 -10.16 -5.05
CA CYS A 89 2.36 -11.13 -4.39
C CYS A 89 3.40 -11.67 -5.37
N ASP A 90 2.98 -12.15 -6.53
CA ASP A 90 3.88 -12.63 -7.57
C ASP A 90 4.85 -11.54 -8.03
N GLN A 91 4.33 -10.32 -8.30
CA GLN A 91 5.16 -9.20 -8.74
C GLN A 91 6.26 -8.86 -7.73
N LEU A 92 5.91 -8.74 -6.45
CA LEU A 92 6.87 -8.38 -5.41
C LEU A 92 7.86 -9.53 -5.15
N HIS A 93 7.42 -10.78 -5.18
CA HIS A 93 8.29 -11.94 -5.05
C HIS A 93 9.33 -11.99 -6.18
N ASP A 94 8.87 -11.87 -7.44
CA ASP A 94 9.75 -11.88 -8.60
C ASP A 94 10.72 -10.69 -8.57
N PHE A 95 10.26 -9.50 -8.17
CA PHE A 95 11.11 -8.31 -7.98
C PHE A 95 12.20 -8.53 -6.92
N ILE A 96 11.86 -9.13 -5.78
CA ILE A 96 12.84 -9.46 -4.75
C ILE A 96 13.87 -10.45 -5.28
N SER A 97 13.42 -11.48 -5.99
CA SER A 97 14.30 -12.54 -6.51
C SER A 97 15.22 -12.05 -7.63
N GLU A 98 14.71 -11.23 -8.56
CA GLU A 98 15.43 -10.84 -9.77
C GLU A 98 16.25 -9.55 -9.60
N ILE A 99 15.74 -8.59 -8.80
CA ILE A 99 16.34 -7.25 -8.68
C ILE A 99 17.09 -7.08 -7.36
N ILE A 100 16.49 -7.51 -6.23
CA ILE A 100 17.11 -7.32 -4.92
C ILE A 100 18.08 -8.46 -4.60
N GLY A 101 17.71 -9.71 -4.89
CA GLY A 101 18.56 -10.90 -4.76
C GLY A 101 18.73 -11.44 -3.34
N GLN A 102 17.97 -10.93 -2.35
CA GLN A 102 18.05 -11.40 -0.96
C GLN A 102 16.77 -11.10 -0.19
N LYS A 103 16.59 -11.76 0.97
CA LYS A 103 15.47 -11.49 1.89
C LYS A 103 15.42 -10.01 2.26
N THR A 104 14.22 -9.43 2.24
CA THR A 104 13.99 -7.98 2.27
C THR A 104 12.98 -7.64 3.37
N ILE A 105 13.15 -6.51 4.04
CA ILE A 105 12.09 -5.92 4.87
C ILE A 105 11.06 -5.29 3.93
N LEU A 106 9.83 -5.79 4.00
CA LEU A 106 8.70 -5.32 3.21
C LEU A 106 7.93 -4.28 3.99
N ALA A 107 7.90 -3.04 3.55
CA ALA A 107 7.14 -1.98 4.21
C ALA A 107 6.06 -1.45 3.28
N GLY A 108 4.78 -1.56 3.67
CA GLY A 108 3.68 -1.19 2.80
C GLY A 108 2.54 -0.44 3.49
N ASN A 109 1.98 0.55 2.78
CA ASN A 109 0.81 1.29 3.22
C ASN A 109 -0.46 0.76 2.54
N SER A 110 -1.53 0.61 3.31
CA SER A 110 -2.87 0.27 2.79
C SER A 110 -2.85 -0.98 1.89
N LEU A 111 -3.18 -0.85 0.60
CA LEU A 111 -3.10 -1.91 -0.40
C LEU A 111 -1.67 -2.50 -0.51
N GLY A 112 -0.65 -1.65 -0.47
CA GLY A 112 0.75 -2.08 -0.48
C GLY A 112 1.09 -2.92 0.75
N GLY A 113 0.57 -2.57 1.93
CA GLY A 113 0.70 -3.38 3.13
C GLY A 113 0.08 -4.76 2.98
N TYR A 114 -1.10 -4.84 2.38
CA TYR A 114 -1.74 -6.12 2.07
C TYR A 114 -0.91 -6.96 1.09
N ALA A 115 -0.37 -6.35 0.02
CA ALA A 115 0.51 -7.04 -0.92
C ALA A 115 1.79 -7.56 -0.23
N CYS A 116 2.41 -6.75 0.65
CA CYS A 116 3.56 -7.16 1.47
C CYS A 116 3.23 -8.37 2.37
N LEU A 117 2.06 -8.36 3.02
CA LEU A 117 1.62 -9.48 3.85
C LEU A 117 1.40 -10.75 3.02
N CYS A 118 0.83 -10.63 1.80
CA CYS A 118 0.70 -11.76 0.88
C CYS A 118 2.05 -12.40 0.56
N VAL A 119 3.07 -11.58 0.22
CA VAL A 119 4.43 -12.08 -0.06
C VAL A 119 5.01 -12.77 1.17
N ALA A 120 5.03 -12.10 2.31
CA ALA A 120 5.69 -12.63 3.51
C ALA A 120 5.08 -13.95 3.99
N SER A 121 3.76 -14.11 3.79
CA SER A 121 3.04 -15.31 4.21
C SER A 121 3.14 -16.46 3.20
N GLN A 122 3.08 -16.15 1.89
CA GLN A 122 3.05 -17.17 0.83
C GLN A 122 4.45 -17.47 0.25
N ARG A 123 5.41 -16.58 0.43
CA ARG A 123 6.79 -16.64 -0.07
C ARG A 123 7.80 -16.28 1.05
N PRO A 124 7.88 -17.07 2.14
CA PRO A 124 8.63 -16.71 3.35
C PRO A 124 10.13 -16.47 3.08
N ASP A 125 10.66 -17.02 1.99
CA ASP A 125 12.07 -16.80 1.59
C ASP A 125 12.32 -15.40 1.00
N SER A 126 11.28 -14.65 0.68
CA SER A 126 11.40 -13.26 0.22
C SER A 126 11.47 -12.25 1.36
N ALA A 127 10.95 -12.59 2.55
CA ALA A 127 10.78 -11.64 3.64
C ALA A 127 11.77 -11.88 4.80
N ALA A 128 12.52 -10.84 5.17
CA ALA A 128 13.26 -10.76 6.43
C ALA A 128 12.38 -10.21 7.56
N GLY A 129 11.34 -9.47 7.23
CA GLY A 129 10.34 -8.92 8.13
C GLY A 129 9.30 -8.09 7.36
N VAL A 130 8.21 -7.74 8.03
CA VAL A 130 7.09 -7.01 7.42
C VAL A 130 6.69 -5.82 8.28
N VAL A 131 6.53 -4.65 7.65
CA VAL A 131 6.06 -3.41 8.28
C VAL A 131 4.76 -2.99 7.59
N LEU A 132 3.66 -2.97 8.32
CA LEU A 132 2.33 -2.65 7.79
C LEU A 132 1.85 -1.31 8.34
N LEU A 133 1.63 -0.35 7.43
CA LEU A 133 1.11 0.97 7.76
C LEU A 133 -0.36 1.07 7.34
N ASN A 134 -1.27 1.11 8.32
CA ASN A 134 -2.73 1.14 8.06
C ASN A 134 -3.15 0.16 6.95
N SER A 135 -2.65 -1.08 7.04
CA SER A 135 -2.77 -2.09 5.98
C SER A 135 -4.24 -2.44 5.68
N ALA A 136 -4.54 -2.56 4.41
CA ALA A 136 -5.82 -3.07 3.91
C ALA A 136 -5.92 -4.62 4.01
N GLY A 137 -6.83 -5.20 3.26
CA GLY A 137 -7.08 -6.63 3.16
C GLY A 137 -8.27 -7.10 3.99
N PRO A 138 -9.05 -8.03 3.49
CA PRO A 138 -10.25 -8.54 4.15
C PRO A 138 -9.89 -9.62 5.17
N PHE A 139 -10.58 -9.60 6.33
CA PHE A 139 -10.63 -10.73 7.25
C PHE A 139 -11.75 -11.68 6.86
N SER A 140 -11.66 -12.94 7.29
CA SER A 140 -12.77 -13.87 7.23
C SER A 140 -13.95 -13.33 8.03
N GLN A 141 -15.16 -13.53 7.53
CA GLN A 141 -16.36 -13.20 8.30
C GLN A 141 -16.67 -14.36 9.27
N PRO A 142 -17.10 -14.08 10.50
CA PRO A 142 -17.55 -15.13 11.40
C PRO A 142 -18.71 -15.92 10.75
N GLU A 143 -18.65 -17.24 10.83
CA GLU A 143 -19.68 -18.14 10.24
C GLU A 143 -21.11 -17.89 10.75
N ASN A 144 -21.24 -17.24 11.92
CA ASN A 144 -22.52 -17.02 12.62
C ASN A 144 -23.07 -15.59 12.53
N GLN A 145 -22.56 -14.72 11.63
CA GLN A 145 -23.27 -13.48 11.41
C GLN A 145 -24.58 -13.73 10.66
N ILE A 146 -25.70 -13.76 11.40
CA ILE A 146 -27.04 -13.68 10.84
C ILE A 146 -27.05 -12.40 9.97
N GLN A 147 -27.05 -12.58 8.66
CA GLN A 147 -27.20 -11.43 7.76
C GLN A 147 -28.51 -10.75 8.11
N PRO A 148 -28.53 -9.45 8.44
CA PRO A 148 -29.76 -8.75 8.71
C PRO A 148 -30.73 -9.00 7.53
N SER A 149 -31.98 -9.36 7.83
CA SER A 149 -33.00 -9.62 6.81
C SER A 149 -33.20 -8.32 5.99
N ILE A 150 -32.55 -8.27 4.82
CA ILE A 150 -32.67 -7.12 3.92
C ILE A 150 -34.07 -7.17 3.30
N ASN A 151 -34.85 -6.10 3.48
CA ASN A 151 -36.19 -5.95 2.88
C ASN A 151 -36.09 -6.23 1.36
N PRO A 152 -37.03 -7.01 0.76
CA PRO A 152 -37.03 -7.33 -0.67
C PRO A 152 -36.86 -6.12 -1.58
N LEU A 153 -37.40 -4.96 -1.21
CA LEU A 153 -37.24 -3.70 -1.92
C LEU A 153 -35.79 -3.19 -1.90
N GLN A 154 -35.13 -3.26 -0.75
CA GLN A 154 -33.73 -2.90 -0.61
C GLN A 154 -32.79 -3.86 -1.38
N LYS A 155 -33.17 -5.15 -1.41
CA LYS A 155 -32.46 -6.17 -2.20
C LYS A 155 -32.60 -5.93 -3.71
N LEU A 156 -33.79 -5.50 -4.16
CA LEU A 156 -34.03 -5.14 -5.57
C LEU A 156 -33.26 -3.85 -5.94
N LEU A 157 -33.35 -2.81 -5.12
CA LEU A 157 -32.58 -1.57 -5.31
C LEU A 157 -31.07 -1.87 -5.34
N GLY A 158 -30.57 -2.67 -4.40
CA GLY A 158 -29.16 -3.07 -4.37
C GLY A 158 -28.73 -3.80 -5.65
N LYS A 159 -29.57 -4.70 -6.18
CA LYS A 159 -29.28 -5.37 -7.47
C LYS A 159 -29.26 -4.39 -8.65
N THR A 160 -30.18 -3.43 -8.69
CA THR A 160 -30.26 -2.43 -9.76
C THR A 160 -29.05 -1.49 -9.71
N VAL A 161 -28.66 -1.04 -8.53
CA VAL A 161 -27.45 -0.21 -8.31
C VAL A 161 -26.20 -1.01 -8.73
N THR A 162 -26.09 -2.26 -8.27
CA THR A 162 -24.94 -3.12 -8.64
C THR A 162 -24.89 -3.38 -10.15
N TRP A 163 -26.04 -3.60 -10.79
CA TRP A 163 -26.13 -3.77 -12.23
C TRP A 163 -25.69 -2.50 -12.96
N PHE A 164 -26.17 -1.33 -12.53
CA PHE A 164 -25.79 -0.04 -13.09
C PHE A 164 -24.27 0.19 -13.03
N PHE A 165 -23.65 -0.07 -11.86
CA PHE A 165 -22.20 0.07 -11.71
C PHE A 165 -21.37 -0.98 -12.45
N LYS A 166 -22.00 -2.06 -12.95
CA LYS A 166 -21.34 -2.99 -13.89
C LYS A 166 -21.32 -2.49 -15.34
N GLN A 167 -22.09 -1.44 -15.66
CA GLN A 167 -22.10 -0.89 -17.00
C GLN A 167 -20.83 -0.09 -17.26
N ARG A 168 -20.17 -0.34 -18.39
CA ARG A 168 -18.90 0.33 -18.76
C ARG A 168 -19.01 1.86 -18.76
N LEU A 169 -20.15 2.39 -19.18
CA LEU A 169 -20.41 3.83 -19.16
C LEU A 169 -20.42 4.40 -17.73
N ALA A 170 -21.13 3.75 -16.82
CA ALA A 170 -21.18 4.17 -15.41
C ALA A 170 -19.81 4.10 -14.74
N GLN A 171 -19.04 3.06 -15.00
CA GLN A 171 -17.65 2.91 -14.53
C GLN A 171 -16.77 4.05 -15.06
N SER A 172 -16.90 4.38 -16.35
CA SER A 172 -16.16 5.48 -16.98
C SER A 172 -16.51 6.82 -16.35
N LEU A 173 -17.81 7.12 -16.15
CA LEU A 173 -18.25 8.36 -15.53
C LEU A 173 -17.76 8.48 -14.08
N LEU A 174 -17.85 7.41 -13.30
CA LEU A 174 -17.32 7.37 -11.92
C LEU A 174 -15.81 7.60 -11.91
N PHE A 175 -15.07 6.94 -12.80
CA PHE A 175 -13.63 7.12 -12.91
C PHE A 175 -13.27 8.55 -13.33
N GLN A 176 -13.98 9.13 -14.31
CA GLN A 176 -13.78 10.52 -14.73
C GLN A 176 -14.03 11.50 -13.58
N TYR A 177 -15.01 11.22 -12.72
CA TYR A 177 -15.29 12.01 -11.52
C TYR A 177 -14.17 11.87 -10.49
N THR A 178 -13.79 10.63 -10.14
CA THR A 178 -12.82 10.37 -9.06
C THR A 178 -11.41 10.89 -9.37
N ARG A 179 -11.02 10.98 -10.65
CA ARG A 179 -9.72 11.52 -11.05
C ARG A 179 -9.63 13.05 -11.12
N GLN A 180 -10.70 13.79 -10.76
CA GLN A 180 -10.64 15.26 -10.70
C GLN A 180 -9.80 15.72 -9.52
N LYS A 181 -8.96 16.76 -9.72
CA LYS A 181 -8.07 17.29 -8.66
C LYS A 181 -8.81 17.63 -7.38
N TRP A 182 -9.98 18.28 -7.49
CA TRP A 182 -10.78 18.64 -6.32
C TRP A 182 -11.35 17.43 -5.58
N VAL A 183 -11.68 16.33 -6.29
CA VAL A 183 -12.14 15.08 -5.66
C VAL A 183 -10.98 14.40 -4.95
N ILE A 184 -9.80 14.32 -5.59
CA ILE A 184 -8.57 13.78 -5.00
C ILE A 184 -8.23 14.57 -3.73
N ARG A 185 -8.18 15.91 -3.81
CA ARG A 185 -7.91 16.77 -2.64
C ARG A 185 -8.89 16.52 -1.51
N ARG A 186 -10.20 16.52 -1.81
CA ARG A 186 -11.24 16.25 -0.81
C ARG A 186 -11.12 14.84 -0.19
N THR A 187 -10.63 13.87 -0.94
CA THR A 187 -10.36 12.53 -0.43
C THR A 187 -9.15 12.54 0.50
N LEU A 188 -8.06 13.20 0.10
CA LEU A 188 -6.88 13.37 0.94
C LEU A 188 -7.21 14.11 2.24
N GLU A 189 -8.06 15.14 2.21
CA GLU A 189 -8.53 15.87 3.41
C GLU A 189 -9.22 14.96 4.44
N LYS A 190 -9.74 13.82 4.04
CA LYS A 190 -10.33 12.82 4.95
C LYS A 190 -9.28 11.89 5.56
N VAL A 191 -8.20 11.63 4.85
CA VAL A 191 -7.20 10.61 5.19
C VAL A 191 -5.84 11.18 5.60
N TYR A 192 -5.75 12.49 5.75
CA TYR A 192 -4.64 13.20 6.39
C TYR A 192 -5.15 13.98 7.61
N LEU A 193 -4.50 13.85 8.74
CA LEU A 193 -4.77 14.63 9.93
C LEU A 193 -4.21 16.04 9.76
N ASP A 194 -2.96 16.14 9.32
CA ASP A 194 -2.34 17.40 8.92
C ASP A 194 -2.68 17.78 7.48
N LYS A 195 -3.59 18.75 7.32
CA LYS A 195 -4.01 19.22 5.99
C LYS A 195 -2.92 19.98 5.23
N THR A 196 -1.88 20.47 5.92
CA THR A 196 -0.77 21.18 5.28
C THR A 196 0.12 20.24 4.44
N ALA A 197 0.12 18.95 4.75
CA ALA A 197 0.79 17.93 3.97
C ALA A 197 0.16 17.71 2.57
N ILE A 198 -1.10 18.18 2.37
CA ILE A 198 -1.83 18.02 1.10
C ILE A 198 -1.42 19.12 0.12
N THR A 199 -0.26 18.97 -0.48
CA THR A 199 0.28 19.93 -1.47
C THR A 199 -0.37 19.76 -2.84
N ASP A 200 -0.29 20.81 -3.69
CA ASP A 200 -0.72 20.72 -5.09
C ASP A 200 0.10 19.70 -5.88
N GLN A 201 1.36 19.53 -5.52
CA GLN A 201 2.25 18.50 -6.08
C GLN A 201 1.74 17.09 -5.76
N LEU A 202 1.42 16.79 -4.51
CA LEU A 202 0.86 15.49 -4.10
C LEU A 202 -0.43 15.17 -4.88
N VAL A 203 -1.33 16.15 -5.02
CA VAL A 203 -2.57 15.99 -5.80
C VAL A 203 -2.26 15.70 -7.27
N ALA A 204 -1.28 16.38 -7.85
CA ALA A 204 -0.87 16.18 -9.25
C ALA A 204 -0.21 14.81 -9.46
N GLU A 205 0.63 14.35 -8.54
CA GLU A 205 1.29 13.04 -8.57
C GLU A 205 0.27 11.89 -8.53
N ILE A 206 -0.76 12.00 -7.68
CA ILE A 206 -1.86 11.02 -7.60
C ILE A 206 -2.73 11.07 -8.85
N GLN A 207 -2.98 12.26 -9.41
CA GLN A 207 -3.83 12.43 -10.59
C GLN A 207 -3.18 11.90 -11.86
N ARG A 208 -1.88 12.14 -12.05
CA ARG A 208 -1.17 11.85 -13.31
C ARG A 208 -1.42 10.43 -13.84
N PRO A 209 -1.24 9.35 -13.05
CA PRO A 209 -1.42 7.98 -13.54
C PRO A 209 -2.85 7.66 -14.00
N ALA A 210 -3.84 8.41 -13.56
CA ALA A 210 -5.24 8.22 -13.94
C ALA A 210 -5.55 8.66 -15.39
N PHE A 211 -4.58 9.27 -16.09
CA PHE A 211 -4.69 9.58 -17.52
C PHE A 211 -3.98 8.57 -18.42
N ASP A 212 -3.26 7.62 -17.85
CA ASP A 212 -2.55 6.60 -18.62
C ASP A 212 -3.55 5.62 -19.27
N LYS A 213 -3.15 5.08 -20.41
CA LYS A 213 -3.92 4.02 -21.09
C LYS A 213 -4.06 2.81 -20.15
N GLY A 214 -5.29 2.31 -20.00
CA GLY A 214 -5.60 1.18 -19.12
C GLY A 214 -6.01 1.56 -17.69
N ALA A 215 -5.84 2.81 -17.25
CA ALA A 215 -6.13 3.23 -15.88
C ALA A 215 -7.59 2.96 -15.45
N LEU A 216 -8.56 3.11 -16.35
CA LEU A 216 -9.96 2.75 -16.10
C LEU A 216 -10.13 1.25 -15.86
N ASP A 217 -9.44 0.39 -16.62
CA ASP A 217 -9.54 -1.07 -16.49
C ASP A 217 -8.95 -1.52 -15.16
N VAL A 218 -7.83 -0.93 -14.74
CA VAL A 218 -7.24 -1.13 -13.40
C VAL A 218 -8.23 -0.74 -12.32
N PHE A 219 -8.79 0.48 -12.39
CA PHE A 219 -9.76 0.97 -11.41
C PHE A 219 -10.94 0.01 -11.26
N VAL A 220 -11.54 -0.40 -12.39
CA VAL A 220 -12.67 -1.35 -12.37
C VAL A 220 -12.25 -2.69 -11.80
N SER A 221 -11.11 -3.24 -12.22
CA SER A 221 -10.64 -4.55 -11.78
C SER A 221 -10.37 -4.59 -10.27
N VAL A 222 -9.69 -3.59 -9.71
CA VAL A 222 -9.38 -3.55 -8.26
C VAL A 222 -10.64 -3.61 -7.40
N PHE A 223 -11.74 -2.97 -7.83
CA PHE A 223 -12.99 -2.97 -7.07
C PHE A 223 -13.95 -4.12 -7.41
N SER A 224 -13.76 -4.80 -8.54
CA SER A 224 -14.66 -5.87 -8.98
C SER A 224 -14.06 -7.27 -8.88
N SER A 225 -12.74 -7.39 -8.83
CA SER A 225 -12.04 -8.68 -8.73
C SER A 225 -12.05 -9.25 -7.30
N PRO A 226 -11.93 -10.57 -7.13
CA PRO A 226 -11.60 -11.15 -5.85
C PRO A 226 -10.31 -10.54 -5.30
N GLN A 227 -10.34 -10.09 -4.04
CA GLN A 227 -9.20 -9.37 -3.46
C GLN A 227 -7.98 -10.26 -3.19
N GLY A 228 -8.17 -11.57 -3.10
CA GLY A 228 -7.12 -12.54 -2.74
C GLY A 228 -7.31 -13.12 -1.34
N PRO A 229 -6.26 -13.71 -0.73
CA PRO A 229 -6.32 -14.38 0.56
C PRO A 229 -6.79 -13.48 1.70
N LYS A 230 -7.44 -14.06 2.70
CA LYS A 230 -7.88 -13.35 3.90
C LYS A 230 -6.71 -13.08 4.84
N VAL A 231 -6.72 -11.91 5.50
CA VAL A 231 -5.64 -11.47 6.39
C VAL A 231 -5.41 -12.46 7.54
N ASP A 232 -6.46 -12.99 8.13
CA ASP A 232 -6.37 -14.00 9.19
C ASP A 232 -5.71 -15.31 8.71
N ILE A 233 -5.93 -15.71 7.45
CA ILE A 233 -5.27 -16.87 6.85
C ILE A 233 -3.79 -16.58 6.61
N LEU A 234 -3.47 -15.38 6.09
CA LEU A 234 -2.09 -14.95 5.86
C LEU A 234 -1.31 -14.87 7.19
N LEU A 235 -1.89 -14.28 8.23
CA LEU A 235 -1.25 -14.17 9.55
C LEU A 235 -0.94 -15.52 10.17
N LYS A 236 -1.80 -16.54 9.98
CA LYS A 236 -1.53 -17.92 10.44
C LYS A 236 -0.35 -18.57 9.72
N GLN A 237 -0.04 -18.13 8.50
CA GLN A 237 1.07 -18.64 7.69
C GLN A 237 2.35 -17.82 7.85
N LEU A 238 2.24 -16.63 8.44
CA LEU A 238 3.35 -15.70 8.57
C LEU A 238 4.39 -16.22 9.56
N THR A 239 5.63 -16.32 9.12
CA THR A 239 6.77 -16.73 9.94
C THR A 239 7.78 -15.61 10.20
N SER A 240 7.70 -14.54 9.40
CA SER A 240 8.59 -13.39 9.52
C SER A 240 8.13 -12.42 10.61
N PRO A 241 9.03 -11.72 11.31
CA PRO A 241 8.66 -10.66 12.25
C PRO A 241 7.73 -9.63 11.66
N LEU A 242 6.79 -9.10 12.44
CA LEU A 242 5.76 -8.16 12.02
C LEU A 242 5.76 -6.91 12.89
N LEU A 243 5.86 -5.75 12.22
CA LEU A 243 5.64 -4.42 12.81
C LEU A 243 4.37 -3.80 12.24
N LEU A 244 3.51 -3.30 13.12
CA LEU A 244 2.33 -2.51 12.74
C LEU A 244 2.52 -1.04 13.14
N LEU A 245 2.33 -0.15 12.20
CA LEU A 245 2.31 1.30 12.42
C LEU A 245 0.92 1.84 12.10
N TRP A 246 0.17 2.20 13.14
CA TRP A 246 -1.21 2.65 13.02
C TRP A 246 -1.32 4.17 13.14
N GLY A 247 -1.78 4.84 12.08
CA GLY A 247 -2.32 6.18 12.20
C GLY A 247 -3.72 6.09 12.82
N GLU A 248 -3.87 6.54 14.08
CA GLU A 248 -5.11 6.35 14.85
C GLU A 248 -6.33 7.10 14.30
N ALA A 249 -6.09 8.22 13.60
CA ALA A 249 -7.15 9.04 13.00
C ALA A 249 -7.63 8.50 11.64
N ASP A 250 -7.20 7.31 11.22
CA ASP A 250 -7.62 6.70 9.95
C ASP A 250 -9.12 6.40 9.94
N PRO A 251 -9.91 7.06 9.06
CA PRO A 251 -11.35 6.85 9.00
C PRO A 251 -11.74 5.53 8.35
N TRP A 252 -10.81 4.87 7.65
CA TRP A 252 -11.10 3.68 6.86
C TRP A 252 -10.72 2.38 7.56
N MET A 253 -9.54 2.36 8.23
CA MET A 253 -8.99 1.10 8.75
C MET A 253 -9.42 0.80 10.18
N LYS A 254 -9.98 1.78 10.93
CA LYS A 254 -10.37 1.58 12.33
C LYS A 254 -9.25 0.91 13.13
N ALA A 255 -8.11 1.60 13.25
CA ALA A 255 -6.84 1.08 13.72
C ALA A 255 -6.95 0.16 14.95
N ARG A 256 -7.67 0.58 16.00
CA ARG A 256 -7.80 -0.21 17.26
C ARG A 256 -8.57 -1.52 17.06
N GLU A 257 -9.69 -1.51 16.32
CA GLU A 257 -10.48 -2.72 16.04
C GLU A 257 -9.66 -3.71 15.19
N ARG A 258 -8.89 -3.16 14.24
CA ARG A 258 -8.08 -3.96 13.34
C ARG A 258 -6.86 -4.55 14.05
N SER A 259 -6.19 -3.78 14.89
CA SER A 259 -5.09 -4.23 15.75
C SER A 259 -5.49 -5.44 16.59
N GLN A 260 -6.66 -5.40 17.23
CA GLN A 260 -7.16 -6.54 18.02
C GLN A 260 -7.23 -7.84 17.19
N LYS A 261 -7.70 -7.74 15.92
CA LYS A 261 -7.73 -8.90 15.02
C LYS A 261 -6.33 -9.36 14.61
N PHE A 262 -5.37 -8.46 14.45
CA PHE A 262 -4.00 -8.86 14.18
C PHE A 262 -3.41 -9.63 15.36
N HIS A 263 -3.60 -9.17 16.59
CA HIS A 263 -3.15 -9.86 17.80
C HIS A 263 -3.82 -11.22 18.00
N GLU A 264 -5.09 -11.38 17.58
CA GLU A 264 -5.79 -12.67 17.65
C GLU A 264 -5.09 -13.77 16.85
N TYR A 265 -4.52 -13.41 15.67
CA TYR A 265 -3.90 -14.39 14.77
C TYR A 265 -2.38 -14.38 14.77
N TYR A 266 -1.75 -13.32 15.27
CA TYR A 266 -0.30 -13.16 15.35
C TYR A 266 0.11 -12.33 16.59
N PRO A 267 0.05 -12.91 17.82
CA PRO A 267 0.21 -12.16 19.07
C PRO A 267 1.63 -11.62 19.32
N GLN A 268 2.65 -12.16 18.66
CA GLN A 268 4.06 -11.74 18.83
C GLN A 268 4.45 -10.54 17.97
N LEU A 269 3.50 -9.83 17.38
CA LEU A 269 3.77 -8.62 16.62
C LEU A 269 4.26 -7.47 17.52
N THR A 270 5.03 -6.55 16.92
CA THR A 270 5.31 -5.23 17.51
C THR A 270 4.34 -4.21 16.93
N GLU A 271 3.84 -3.25 17.71
CA GLU A 271 2.97 -2.21 17.18
C GLU A 271 3.17 -0.85 17.85
N TYR A 272 2.88 0.19 17.08
CA TYR A 272 2.83 1.58 17.55
C TYR A 272 1.59 2.28 16.99
N PHE A 273 0.97 3.10 17.84
CA PHE A 273 -0.13 3.97 17.48
C PHE A 273 0.38 5.41 17.35
N LEU A 274 0.17 6.00 16.20
CA LEU A 274 0.75 7.28 15.80
C LEU A 274 -0.33 8.34 15.67
N THR A 275 -0.01 9.58 16.06
CA THR A 275 -0.90 10.73 15.86
C THR A 275 -0.87 11.15 14.38
N ALA A 276 -1.45 10.34 13.54
CA ALA A 276 -1.54 10.49 12.08
C ALA A 276 -2.82 9.81 11.58
N SER A 277 -3.11 9.97 10.30
CA SER A 277 -4.24 9.31 9.66
C SER A 277 -3.80 8.13 8.78
N HIS A 278 -4.41 7.93 7.61
CA HIS A 278 -4.22 6.76 6.74
C HIS A 278 -2.82 6.62 6.14
N CYS A 279 -2.10 7.73 5.98
CA CYS A 279 -0.79 7.77 5.31
C CYS A 279 0.33 8.26 6.25
N PRO A 280 0.59 7.59 7.40
CA PRO A 280 1.53 8.08 8.41
C PRO A 280 2.95 8.28 7.84
N HIS A 281 3.37 7.48 6.85
CA HIS A 281 4.68 7.58 6.20
C HIS A 281 4.91 8.91 5.45
N ASP A 282 3.85 9.55 4.95
CA ASP A 282 3.93 10.86 4.30
C ASP A 282 3.58 12.00 5.25
N GLU A 283 2.71 11.76 6.22
CA GLU A 283 2.21 12.76 7.18
C GLU A 283 3.25 13.07 8.27
N ILE A 284 3.86 12.03 8.85
CA ILE A 284 4.87 12.12 9.93
C ILE A 284 6.08 11.22 9.64
N PRO A 285 6.78 11.45 8.52
CA PRO A 285 7.83 10.55 8.03
C PRO A 285 8.94 10.29 9.04
N GLU A 286 9.34 11.29 9.83
CA GLU A 286 10.43 11.18 10.80
C GLU A 286 10.12 10.13 11.88
N GLN A 287 8.88 10.11 12.41
CA GLN A 287 8.46 9.11 13.39
C GLN A 287 8.37 7.72 12.78
N VAL A 288 7.79 7.60 11.59
CA VAL A 288 7.70 6.32 10.86
C VAL A 288 9.09 5.77 10.57
N ASN A 289 10.01 6.61 10.09
CA ASN A 289 11.38 6.21 9.77
C ASN A 289 12.14 5.78 11.03
N SER A 290 11.96 6.48 12.16
CA SER A 290 12.58 6.08 13.43
C SER A 290 12.10 4.71 13.90
N HIS A 291 10.77 4.49 13.98
CA HIS A 291 10.22 3.19 14.38
C HIS A 291 10.66 2.06 13.45
N LEU A 292 10.67 2.29 12.14
CA LEU A 292 11.11 1.30 11.16
C LEU A 292 12.58 0.98 11.35
N ARG A 293 13.45 2.00 11.46
CA ARG A 293 14.90 1.86 11.68
C ARG A 293 15.21 1.06 12.95
N ASP A 294 14.64 1.49 14.08
CA ASP A 294 14.88 0.88 15.39
C ASP A 294 14.42 -0.58 15.41
N TRP A 295 13.27 -0.86 14.82
CA TRP A 295 12.75 -2.21 14.72
C TRP A 295 13.62 -3.10 13.84
N VAL A 296 14.05 -2.63 12.64
CA VAL A 296 14.93 -3.42 11.76
C VAL A 296 16.26 -3.72 12.45
N ILE A 297 16.84 -2.75 13.15
CA ILE A 297 18.09 -2.94 13.93
C ILE A 297 17.88 -3.98 15.02
N SER A 298 16.72 -4.03 15.66
CA SER A 298 16.44 -5.02 16.72
C SER A 298 16.30 -6.47 16.24
N LEU A 299 16.19 -6.68 14.93
CA LEU A 299 16.11 -8.02 14.33
C LEU A 299 17.50 -8.63 14.02
N SER A 300 18.57 -7.84 14.13
CA SER A 300 19.94 -8.20 13.76
C SER A 300 20.68 -9.01 14.82
#